data_69899806bb5d2f3516b455263d0deb39
#
_entry.id   69899806bb5d2f3516b455263d0deb39
#
_cell.length_a   1.000
_cell.length_b   1.000
_cell.length_c   1.000
_cell.angle_alpha   90.00
_cell.angle_beta   90.00
_cell.angle_gamma   90.00
#
_symmetry.space_group_name_H-M   'P 1'
#
loop_
_entity.id
_entity.type
_entity.pdbx_description
1 polymer ?
#
loop_
_entity_poly.entity_id
_entity_poly.type
_entity_poly.pdbx_seq_one_letter_code
_entity_poly.pdbx_strand_id
1 'polypeptide(L)' 'MPARDNLQAQGTIIEVLGKGAYRAELPNGHRCIAHAEKNAPDRTLRDIIVLAFHPYDLSKGRIVETAQA' A
#
# COMPACT_ATOMS: atom_id res chain seq x y z
N MET A 1 -8.34 -23.94 -1.56
CA MET A 1 -7.50 -23.18 -2.43
C MET A 1 -7.45 -21.73 -2.05
N PRO A 2 -6.30 -21.29 -1.72
CA PRO A 2 -6.22 -19.90 -1.29
C PRO A 2 -6.56 -18.96 -2.42
N ALA A 3 -7.05 -17.84 -2.05
CA ALA A 3 -7.38 -16.82 -3.01
C ALA A 3 -6.13 -16.37 -3.73
N ARG A 4 -6.24 -16.22 -5.00
CA ARG A 4 -5.17 -15.69 -5.78
C ARG A 4 -5.44 -14.32 -6.20
N ASP A 5 -6.46 -13.72 -5.63
CA ASP A 5 -6.92 -12.45 -6.09
C ASP A 5 -6.08 -11.30 -5.57
N ASN A 6 -5.24 -11.57 -4.59
CA ASN A 6 -4.44 -10.51 -4.00
C ASN A 6 -2.98 -10.69 -4.38
N LEU A 7 -2.45 -9.68 -5.02
CA LEU A 7 -1.03 -9.57 -5.26
C LEU A 7 -0.46 -8.68 -4.19
N GLN A 8 0.66 -9.06 -3.63
CA GLN A 8 1.29 -8.26 -2.59
C GLN A 8 2.61 -7.72 -3.08
N ALA A 9 2.91 -6.50 -2.68
CA ALA A 9 4.16 -5.87 -3.02
C ALA A 9 4.53 -4.88 -1.95
N GLN A 10 5.83 -4.65 -1.76
CA GLN A 10 6.29 -3.60 -0.91
C GLN A 10 6.22 -2.29 -1.64
N GLY A 11 5.85 -1.24 -0.91
CA GLY A 11 5.86 0.10 -1.46
C GLY A 11 6.38 1.06 -0.44
N THR A 12 6.80 2.22 -0.89
CA THR A 12 7.28 3.29 -0.03
C THR A 12 6.31 4.46 -0.11
N ILE A 13 5.90 4.98 1.03
CA ILE A 13 5.00 6.12 1.04
C ILE A 13 5.77 7.36 0.61
N ILE A 14 5.28 8.01 -0.44
CA ILE A 14 5.89 9.20 -0.96
C ILE A 14 5.02 10.45 -0.77
N GLU A 15 3.78 10.26 -0.38
CA GLU A 15 2.91 11.40 -0.15
C GLU A 15 1.76 10.98 0.75
N VAL A 16 1.38 11.86 1.68
CA VAL A 16 0.22 11.64 2.52
C VAL A 16 -0.95 12.40 1.91
N LEU A 17 -1.98 11.67 1.50
CA LEU A 17 -3.08 12.26 0.77
C LEU A 17 -4.23 12.68 1.68
N GLY A 18 -4.31 12.11 2.87
CA GLY A 18 -5.39 12.45 3.78
C GLY A 18 -5.75 11.23 4.60
N LYS A 19 -6.90 11.24 5.19
CA LYS A 19 -7.31 10.23 6.17
C LYS A 19 -7.15 8.83 5.62
N GLY A 20 -6.11 8.17 6.03
CA GLY A 20 -5.90 6.79 5.67
C GLY A 20 -5.52 6.54 4.21
N ALA A 21 -5.24 7.60 3.46
CA ALA A 21 -4.86 7.44 2.06
C ALA A 21 -3.47 7.99 1.84
N TYR A 22 -2.68 7.25 1.08
CA TYR A 22 -1.29 7.60 0.83
C TYR A 22 -0.95 7.29 -0.61
N ARG A 23 0.01 8.02 -1.14
CA ARG A 23 0.59 7.65 -2.43
C ARG A 23 1.84 6.84 -2.16
N ALA A 24 1.92 5.67 -2.77
CA ALA A 24 3.05 4.78 -2.57
C ALA A 24 3.71 4.48 -3.90
N GLU A 25 5.02 4.28 -3.84
CA GLU A 25 5.79 3.94 -5.02
C GLU A 25 6.37 2.55 -4.84
N LEU A 26 6.18 1.71 -5.84
CA LEU A 26 6.70 0.36 -5.85
C LEU A 26 8.13 0.35 -6.38
N PRO A 27 8.87 -0.72 -6.13
CA PRO A 27 10.27 -0.76 -6.57
C PRO A 27 10.48 -0.58 -8.06
N ASN A 28 9.47 -0.91 -8.87
CA ASN A 28 9.60 -0.74 -10.31
C ASN A 28 9.22 0.66 -10.76
N GLY A 29 8.97 1.57 -9.82
CA GLY A 29 8.60 2.94 -10.15
C GLY A 29 7.12 3.17 -10.32
N HIS A 30 6.32 2.12 -10.29
CA HIS A 30 4.87 2.26 -10.40
C HIS A 30 4.32 2.92 -9.14
N ARG A 31 3.42 3.87 -9.31
CA ARG A 31 2.81 4.56 -8.18
C ARG A 31 1.36 4.18 -8.08
N CYS A 32 0.90 4.09 -6.85
CA CYS A 32 -0.48 3.70 -6.60
C CYS A 32 -0.99 4.40 -5.37
N ILE A 33 -2.29 4.31 -5.16
CA ILE A 33 -2.93 4.85 -3.97
C ILE A 33 -3.04 3.72 -2.96
N ALA A 34 -2.54 3.97 -1.76
CA ALA A 34 -2.57 2.99 -0.69
C ALA A 34 -3.60 3.42 0.34
N HIS A 35 -4.44 2.48 0.74
CA HIS A 35 -5.49 2.76 1.72
C HIS A 35 -5.22 1.97 2.98
N ALA A 36 -5.24 2.67 4.12
CA ALA A 36 -5.07 2.04 5.41
C ALA A 36 -6.42 1.61 5.95
N GLU A 37 -6.39 0.65 6.85
CA GLU A 37 -7.61 0.26 7.52
C GLU A 37 -8.08 1.36 8.45
N LYS A 38 -9.36 1.27 8.80
CA LYS A 38 -10.02 2.31 9.52
C LYS A 38 -9.33 2.69 10.82
N ASN A 39 -8.86 1.72 11.57
CA ASN A 39 -8.25 1.98 12.86
C ASN A 39 -6.75 1.84 12.84
N ALA A 40 -6.16 1.84 11.67
CA ALA A 40 -4.73 1.69 11.57
C ALA A 40 -4.02 2.96 12.01
N PRO A 41 -2.82 2.84 12.56
CA PRO A 41 -2.05 4.04 12.92
C PRO A 41 -1.65 4.81 11.67
N ASP A 42 -1.42 6.09 11.86
CA ASP A 42 -0.95 6.93 10.76
C ASP A 42 0.43 6.50 10.32
N ARG A 43 0.67 6.70 9.05
CA ARG A 43 1.97 6.42 8.49
C ARG A 43 2.60 7.71 8.00
N THR A 44 3.90 7.68 7.84
CA THR A 44 4.63 8.88 7.46
C THR A 44 5.35 8.63 6.14
N LEU A 45 5.89 9.73 5.61
CA LEU A 45 6.67 9.63 4.40
C LEU A 45 7.81 8.66 4.60
N ARG A 46 8.10 7.91 3.55
CA ARG A 46 9.20 6.95 3.48
C ARG A 46 8.96 5.68 4.29
N ASP A 47 7.81 5.55 4.90
CA ASP A 47 7.48 4.27 5.51
C ASP A 47 7.37 3.21 4.44
N ILE A 48 7.87 2.04 4.75
CA ILE A 48 7.77 0.91 3.84
C ILE A 48 6.59 0.07 4.29
N ILE A 49 5.71 -0.22 3.35
CA ILE A 49 4.47 -0.91 3.66
C ILE A 49 4.31 -2.08 2.70
N VAL A 50 3.51 -3.04 3.10
CA VAL A 50 3.13 -4.13 2.23
C VAL A 50 1.72 -3.87 1.76
N LEU A 51 1.54 -3.89 0.45
CA LEU A 51 0.26 -3.59 -0.18
C LEU A 51 -0.32 -4.83 -0.81
N ALA A 52 -1.62 -4.98 -0.70
CA ALA A 52 -2.34 -6.03 -1.39
C ALA A 52 -3.16 -5.38 -2.49
N PHE A 53 -3.03 -5.91 -3.69
CA PHE A 53 -3.71 -5.39 -4.87
C PHE A 53 -4.66 -6.44 -5.41
N HIS A 54 -5.72 -5.95 -5.99
CA HIS A 54 -6.56 -6.80 -6.82
C HIS A 54 -5.87 -6.97 -8.17
N PRO A 55 -5.85 -8.16 -8.74
CA PRO A 55 -5.12 -8.37 -9.99
C PRO A 55 -5.59 -7.49 -11.13
N TYR A 56 -6.83 -7.07 -11.09
CA TYR A 56 -7.39 -6.27 -12.17
C TYR A 56 -7.32 -4.78 -11.91
N ASP A 57 -6.77 -4.38 -10.78
CA ASP A 57 -6.70 -2.95 -10.47
C ASP A 57 -5.45 -2.69 -9.64
N LEU A 58 -4.38 -2.36 -10.31
CA LEU A 58 -3.11 -2.11 -9.65
C LEU A 58 -2.93 -0.65 -9.28
N SER A 59 -3.93 0.18 -9.52
CA SER A 59 -3.81 1.59 -9.18
C SER A 59 -4.14 1.86 -7.71
N LYS A 60 -4.80 0.93 -7.06
CA LYS A 60 -5.16 1.06 -5.65
C LYS A 60 -4.76 -0.19 -4.90
N GLY A 61 -4.17 0.02 -3.75
CA GLY A 61 -3.78 -1.09 -2.91
C GLY A 61 -4.22 -0.86 -1.50
N ARG A 62 -4.37 -1.95 -0.74
CA ARG A 62 -4.71 -1.87 0.66
C ARG A 62 -3.46 -2.19 1.46
N ILE A 63 -3.19 -1.37 2.46
CA ILE A 63 -2.05 -1.62 3.32
C ILE A 63 -2.39 -2.77 4.25
N VAL A 64 -1.63 -3.85 4.17
CA VAL A 64 -1.87 -5.01 5.00
C VAL A 64 -0.93 -5.06 6.19
N GLU A 65 0.24 -4.45 6.06
CA GLU A 65 1.11 -4.31 7.22
C GLU A 65 2.20 -3.31 6.91
N THR A 66 2.88 -2.87 7.95
CA THR A 66 4.01 -1.99 7.79
C THR A 66 5.27 -2.84 7.87
N ALA A 67 6.07 -2.80 6.82
CA ALA A 67 7.33 -3.51 6.81
C ALA A 67 8.38 -2.60 7.41
N GLN A 68 9.01 -3.06 8.47
CA GLN A 68 10.02 -2.26 9.13
C GLN A 68 11.35 -2.93 9.08
N ALA A 69 12.34 -2.16 8.89
CA ALA A 69 13.68 -2.69 8.87
C ALA A 69 14.11 -3.07 10.28
#